data_e6aeafedb4cc2780fa1b5eaf9d094940
#
_entry.id   e6aeafedb4cc2780fa1b5eaf9d094940
#
_cell.length_a   1.000
_cell.length_b   1.000
_cell.length_c   1.000
_cell.angle_alpha   90.00
_cell.angle_beta   90.00
_cell.angle_gamma   90.00
#
_symmetry.space_group_name_H-M   'P 1'
#
loop_
_entity.id
_entity.type
_entity.pdbx_description
1 polymer ?
#
loop_
_entity_poly.entity_id
_entity_poly.type
_entity_poly.pdbx_seq_one_letter_code
_entity_poly.pdbx_strand_id
1 'polypeptide(L)'
;MKPFPILLCLMSFLGCTTADIRSVEADTFEQVIEDTTVVRLDVRTANEYAQGHIPGALLIDVTQADFMQKAEQLLPKDKTIALYCRSGRRSKTAAQQLAQHGYQVVELNTGFNSWKGEVER
;
A
#
# COMPACT_ATOMS: atom_id res chain seq x y z
N MET A 1 -46.72 5.66 8.96
CA MET A 1 -46.22 5.87 9.00
C MET A 1 -45.16 5.71 9.00
N LYS A 2 -44.38 5.78 8.60
CA LYS A 2 -43.53 5.82 8.73
C LYS A 2 -42.41 5.32 8.62
N PRO A 3 -41.86 4.88 8.67
CA PRO A 3 -40.79 4.16 8.84
C PRO A 3 -39.87 4.09 7.79
N PHE A 4 -39.55 4.55 7.03
CA PHE A 4 -38.77 4.52 6.05
C PHE A 4 -37.46 4.93 6.23
N PRO A 5 -37.22 5.56 7.11
CA PRO A 5 -35.92 6.13 7.35
C PRO A 5 -34.88 5.12 7.46
N ILE A 6 -35.20 4.06 7.79
CA ILE A 6 -34.31 2.99 7.92
C ILE A 6 -33.41 2.81 6.82
N LEU A 7 -33.84 2.85 5.69
CA LEU A 7 -33.06 2.62 4.61
C LEU A 7 -31.90 3.44 4.50
N LEU A 8 -31.98 4.60 4.81
CA LEU A 8 -30.91 5.46 4.72
C LEU A 8 -29.68 4.99 5.28
N CYS A 9 -29.71 4.39 6.32
CA CYS A 9 -28.51 3.94 6.97
C CYS A 9 -27.66 3.14 6.08
N LEU A 10 -28.22 2.38 5.30
CA LEU A 10 -27.50 1.51 4.51
C LEU A 10 -26.65 2.20 3.58
N MET A 11 -27.10 3.23 3.11
CA MET A 11 -26.41 3.89 2.15
C MET A 11 -25.13 4.35 2.65
N SER A 12 -25.13 4.97 3.73
CA SER A 12 -23.89 5.52 4.22
C SER A 12 -22.91 4.43 4.40
N PHE A 13 -23.35 3.29 4.67
CA PHE A 13 -22.50 2.22 4.94
C PHE A 13 -21.67 1.89 3.71
N LEU A 14 -22.24 1.94 2.59
CA LEU A 14 -21.55 1.63 1.41
C LEU A 14 -20.39 2.52 1.17
N GLY A 15 -20.49 3.71 1.54
CA GLY A 15 -19.42 4.63 1.31
C GLY A 15 -18.14 4.20 1.98
N CYS A 16 -18.25 3.40 2.98
CA CYS A 16 -17.07 3.02 3.73
C CYS A 16 -16.20 2.03 3.01
N THR A 17 -16.66 1.49 1.92
CA THR A 17 -15.87 0.49 1.24
C THR A 17 -14.93 1.10 0.24
N THR A 18 -14.88 2.40 0.12
CA THR A 18 -14.03 3.01 -0.87
C THR A 18 -12.57 2.87 -0.49
N ALA A 19 -11.74 2.90 -1.47
CA ALA A 19 -10.32 2.77 -1.30
C ALA A 19 -9.73 3.88 -0.46
N ASP A 20 -8.69 3.59 0.26
CA ASP A 20 -8.04 4.56 1.11
C ASP A 20 -6.56 4.54 0.79
N ILE A 21 -6.11 5.53 0.04
CA ILE A 21 -4.71 5.66 -0.35
C ILE A 21 -4.20 7.01 0.10
N ARG A 22 -3.04 7.01 0.79
CA ARG A 22 -2.35 8.25 1.11
C ARG A 22 -1.00 8.22 0.39
N SER A 23 -0.69 9.27 -0.37
CA SER A 23 0.59 9.40 -1.01
C SER A 23 1.40 10.40 -0.20
N VAL A 24 2.56 10.03 0.28
CA VAL A 24 3.33 10.85 1.21
C VAL A 24 4.79 10.99 0.74
N GLU A 25 5.48 11.98 1.28
CA GLU A 25 6.89 12.17 0.96
C GLU A 25 7.77 11.33 1.89
N ALA A 26 9.06 11.30 1.61
CA ALA A 26 9.97 10.39 2.29
C ALA A 26 9.99 10.55 3.81
N ASP A 27 9.99 11.76 4.31
CA ASP A 27 10.03 11.97 5.76
C ASP A 27 8.79 11.39 6.44
N THR A 28 7.63 11.60 5.85
CA THR A 28 6.39 11.07 6.41
C THR A 28 6.36 9.55 6.27
N PHE A 29 6.84 9.04 5.14
CA PHE A 29 6.88 7.60 4.92
C PHE A 29 7.74 6.93 6.01
N GLU A 30 8.86 7.54 6.33
CA GLU A 30 9.74 7.00 7.35
C GLU A 30 9.03 6.95 8.70
N GLN A 31 8.25 7.98 9.03
CA GLN A 31 7.49 7.99 10.28
C GLN A 31 6.42 6.90 10.28
N VAL A 32 5.76 6.70 9.14
CA VAL A 32 4.71 5.70 9.05
C VAL A 32 5.27 4.29 9.32
N ILE A 33 6.42 3.98 8.73
CA ILE A 33 6.97 2.64 8.87
C ILE A 33 7.65 2.40 10.21
N GLU A 34 7.78 3.42 11.06
CA GLU A 34 8.27 3.20 12.42
C GLU A 34 7.23 2.41 13.22
N ASP A 35 5.98 2.47 12.83
CA ASP A 35 4.94 1.69 13.49
C ASP A 35 5.13 0.23 13.04
N THR A 36 5.43 -0.64 13.99
CA THR A 36 5.77 -2.03 13.70
C THR A 36 4.59 -2.86 13.21
N THR A 37 3.38 -2.34 13.29
CA THR A 37 2.22 -3.05 12.75
C THR A 37 2.04 -2.79 11.26
N VAL A 38 2.72 -1.79 10.71
CA VAL A 38 2.62 -1.45 9.30
C VAL A 38 3.46 -2.42 8.49
N VAL A 39 2.91 -2.94 7.39
CA VAL A 39 3.63 -3.86 6.54
C VAL A 39 4.37 -3.06 5.47
N ARG A 40 5.66 -3.30 5.31
CA ARG A 40 6.48 -2.61 4.30
C ARG A 40 6.50 -3.47 3.05
N LEU A 41 6.18 -2.86 1.90
CA LEU A 41 6.08 -3.59 0.65
C LEU A 41 6.84 -2.89 -0.48
N ASP A 42 7.78 -3.60 -1.08
CA ASP A 42 8.51 -3.14 -2.25
C ASP A 42 7.83 -3.76 -3.47
N VAL A 43 7.36 -2.94 -4.40
CA VAL A 43 6.65 -3.45 -5.57
C VAL A 43 7.51 -3.41 -6.83
N ARG A 44 8.83 -3.26 -6.66
CA ARG A 44 9.79 -3.22 -7.76
C ARG A 44 10.15 -4.64 -8.20
N THR A 45 11.09 -4.75 -9.12
CA THR A 45 11.55 -6.05 -9.59
C THR A 45 12.52 -6.69 -8.59
N ALA A 46 12.75 -7.98 -8.75
CA ALA A 46 13.69 -8.70 -7.90
C ALA A 46 15.10 -8.14 -8.01
N ASN A 47 15.51 -7.73 -9.19
CA ASN A 47 16.84 -7.14 -9.39
C ASN A 47 16.99 -5.83 -8.62
N GLU A 48 15.99 -4.98 -8.67
CA GLU A 48 16.04 -3.72 -7.93
C GLU A 48 16.10 -4.00 -6.43
N TYR A 49 15.29 -4.93 -5.97
CA TYR A 49 15.23 -5.27 -4.56
C TYR A 49 16.59 -5.78 -4.07
N ALA A 50 17.25 -6.62 -4.85
CA ALA A 50 18.54 -7.18 -4.46
C ALA A 50 19.62 -6.13 -4.38
N GLN A 51 19.51 -5.06 -5.15
CA GLN A 51 20.50 -3.99 -5.12
C GLN A 51 20.34 -3.07 -3.91
N GLY A 52 19.21 -3.12 -3.26
CA GLY A 52 18.97 -2.34 -2.06
C GLY A 52 17.49 -2.09 -1.89
N HIS A 53 16.99 -2.26 -0.67
CA HIS A 53 15.58 -2.05 -0.36
C HIS A 53 15.43 -1.56 1.08
N ILE A 54 14.27 -1.05 1.41
CA ILE A 54 14.00 -0.60 2.77
C ILE A 54 13.98 -1.83 3.67
N PRO A 55 14.70 -1.82 4.79
CA PRO A 55 14.78 -2.99 5.66
C PRO A 55 13.40 -3.52 6.05
N GLY A 56 13.25 -4.81 6.01
CA GLY A 56 12.00 -5.46 6.40
C GLY A 56 10.92 -5.46 5.33
N ALA A 57 11.17 -4.91 4.17
CA ALA A 57 10.16 -4.86 3.12
C ALA A 57 10.01 -6.23 2.45
N LEU A 58 8.77 -6.63 2.22
CA LEU A 58 8.47 -7.79 1.41
C LEU A 58 8.54 -7.37 -0.05
N LEU A 59 8.82 -8.29 -0.93
CA LEU A 59 8.87 -8.01 -2.36
C LEU A 59 7.70 -8.67 -3.06
N ILE A 60 6.86 -7.87 -3.72
CA ILE A 60 5.85 -8.40 -4.64
C ILE A 60 5.88 -7.49 -5.86
N ASP A 61 6.36 -7.99 -6.98
CA ASP A 61 6.59 -7.21 -8.19
C ASP A 61 5.26 -6.89 -8.89
N VAL A 62 4.92 -5.61 -8.97
CA VAL A 62 3.63 -5.20 -9.52
C VAL A 62 3.55 -5.41 -11.03
N THR A 63 4.68 -5.61 -11.70
CA THR A 63 4.65 -5.84 -13.15
C THR A 63 4.28 -7.28 -13.51
N GLN A 64 4.21 -8.17 -12.53
CA GLN A 64 3.86 -9.56 -12.79
C GLN A 64 2.34 -9.73 -12.78
N ALA A 65 1.86 -10.61 -13.66
CA ALA A 65 0.41 -10.80 -13.82
C ALA A 65 -0.24 -11.31 -12.54
N ASP A 66 0.50 -12.02 -11.69
CA ASP A 66 -0.04 -12.59 -10.46
C ASP A 66 0.12 -11.69 -9.24
N PHE A 67 0.37 -10.38 -9.45
CA PHE A 67 0.59 -9.47 -8.33
C PHE A 67 -0.50 -9.54 -7.28
N MET A 68 -1.76 -9.41 -7.67
CA MET A 68 -2.85 -9.43 -6.69
C MET A 68 -3.05 -10.78 -6.04
N GLN A 69 -2.80 -11.86 -6.77
CA GLN A 69 -2.92 -13.19 -6.20
C GLN A 69 -1.90 -13.35 -5.06
N LYS A 70 -0.67 -12.92 -5.29
CA LYS A 70 0.36 -12.99 -4.26
C LYS A 70 0.05 -12.05 -3.11
N ALA A 71 -0.43 -10.86 -3.41
CA ALA A 71 -0.77 -9.89 -2.38
C ALA A 71 -1.85 -10.44 -1.44
N GLU A 72 -2.88 -11.05 -2.00
CA GLU A 72 -3.94 -11.61 -1.18
C GLU A 72 -3.44 -12.75 -0.30
N GLN A 73 -2.42 -13.46 -0.73
CA GLN A 73 -1.86 -14.55 0.06
C GLN A 73 -0.94 -14.06 1.16
N LEU A 74 -0.24 -12.97 0.92
CA LEU A 74 0.84 -12.54 1.81
C LEU A 74 0.53 -11.33 2.68
N LEU A 75 -0.44 -10.51 2.29
CA LEU A 75 -0.70 -9.26 3.01
C LEU A 75 -1.98 -9.34 3.83
N PRO A 76 -1.91 -8.99 5.11
CA PRO A 76 -3.10 -8.96 5.95
C PRO A 76 -3.93 -7.73 5.66
N LYS A 77 -5.24 -7.83 5.65
CA LYS A 77 -6.11 -6.70 5.32
C LYS A 77 -6.41 -5.81 6.52
N ASP A 78 -6.05 -6.25 7.71
CA ASP A 78 -6.27 -5.47 8.92
C ASP A 78 -5.06 -4.60 9.28
N LYS A 79 -4.07 -4.52 8.40
CA LYS A 79 -2.88 -3.69 8.65
C LYS A 79 -2.66 -2.75 7.49
N THR A 80 -2.10 -1.60 7.77
CA THR A 80 -1.73 -0.64 6.74
C THR A 80 -0.55 -1.18 5.94
N ILE A 81 -0.63 -1.06 4.63
CA ILE A 81 0.46 -1.46 3.73
C ILE A 81 1.18 -0.20 3.28
N ALA A 82 2.46 -0.08 3.64
CA ALA A 82 3.28 1.05 3.21
C ALA A 82 4.14 0.57 2.06
N LEU A 83 3.91 1.06 0.87
CA LEU A 83 4.56 0.53 -0.32
C LEU A 83 5.30 1.57 -1.12
N TYR A 84 6.23 1.11 -1.92
CA TYR A 84 7.04 2.01 -2.75
C TYR A 84 7.56 1.29 -3.99
N CYS A 85 7.86 2.06 -5.03
CA CYS A 85 8.62 1.57 -6.16
C CYS A 85 9.85 2.45 -6.30
N ARG A 86 10.37 2.64 -7.48
CA ARG A 86 11.60 3.42 -7.68
C ARG A 86 11.33 4.91 -7.73
N SER A 87 10.36 5.35 -8.52
CA SER A 87 10.09 6.76 -8.76
C SER A 87 8.67 7.19 -8.41
N GLY A 88 7.83 6.27 -8.00
CA GLY A 88 6.43 6.58 -7.64
C GLY A 88 5.43 6.20 -8.72
N ARG A 89 5.86 5.70 -9.87
CA ARG A 89 4.93 5.41 -10.94
C ARG A 89 4.25 4.05 -10.77
N ARG A 90 5.05 3.00 -10.59
CA ARG A 90 4.49 1.65 -10.40
C ARG A 90 3.76 1.54 -9.07
N SER A 91 4.22 2.28 -8.06
CA SER A 91 3.60 2.22 -6.75
C SER A 91 2.17 2.74 -6.77
N LYS A 92 1.85 3.71 -7.62
CA LYS A 92 0.50 4.23 -7.70
C LYS A 92 -0.44 3.20 -8.31
N THR A 93 0.02 2.42 -9.29
CA THR A 93 -0.75 1.33 -9.83
C THR A 93 -0.98 0.25 -8.78
N ALA A 94 0.08 -0.11 -8.04
CA ALA A 94 -0.02 -1.11 -6.99
C ALA A 94 -1.00 -0.65 -5.92
N ALA A 95 -0.90 0.61 -5.52
CA ALA A 95 -1.77 1.17 -4.48
C ALA A 95 -3.24 1.10 -4.89
N GLN A 96 -3.53 1.42 -6.14
CA GLN A 96 -4.90 1.38 -6.61
C GLN A 96 -5.44 -0.06 -6.61
N GLN A 97 -4.65 -1.01 -7.05
CA GLN A 97 -5.09 -2.40 -7.07
C GLN A 97 -5.35 -2.90 -5.64
N LEU A 98 -4.44 -2.60 -4.73
CA LEU A 98 -4.60 -3.04 -3.35
C LEU A 98 -5.81 -2.39 -2.70
N ALA A 99 -5.97 -1.09 -2.90
CA ALA A 99 -7.10 -0.38 -2.29
C ALA A 99 -8.43 -0.89 -2.82
N GLN A 100 -8.51 -1.24 -4.10
CA GLN A 100 -9.72 -1.81 -4.67
C GLN A 100 -10.05 -3.16 -4.04
N HIS A 101 -9.07 -3.82 -3.45
CA HIS A 101 -9.28 -5.10 -2.79
C HIS A 101 -9.34 -4.96 -1.26
N GLY A 102 -9.59 -3.75 -0.78
CA GLY A 102 -9.88 -3.55 0.64
C GLY A 102 -8.70 -3.22 1.53
N TYR A 103 -7.54 -2.98 0.98
CA TYR A 103 -6.37 -2.64 1.80
C TYR A 103 -6.28 -1.13 2.03
N GLN A 104 -5.74 -0.75 3.18
CA GLN A 104 -5.38 0.64 3.43
C GLN A 104 -3.92 0.79 3.03
N VAL A 105 -3.62 1.79 2.24
CA VAL A 105 -2.31 1.94 1.62
C VAL A 105 -1.70 3.30 1.87
N VAL A 106 -0.43 3.32 2.23
CA VAL A 106 0.38 4.54 2.24
C VAL A 106 1.45 4.32 1.19
N GLU A 107 1.61 5.25 0.27
CA GLU A 107 2.49 5.09 -0.87
C GLU A 107 3.55 6.19 -0.84
N LEU A 108 4.82 5.83 -1.05
CA LEU A 108 5.92 6.80 -1.09
C LEU A 108 5.91 7.48 -2.45
N ASN A 109 5.48 8.73 -2.48
CA ASN A 109 5.18 9.46 -3.71
C ASN A 109 6.32 9.47 -4.72
N THR A 110 7.53 9.70 -4.27
CA THR A 110 8.68 9.82 -5.15
C THR A 110 9.59 8.61 -5.09
N GLY A 111 9.15 7.56 -4.42
CA GLY A 111 9.79 6.26 -4.46
C GLY A 111 11.15 6.16 -3.80
N PHE A 112 11.79 5.04 -4.03
CA PHE A 112 13.08 4.74 -3.42
C PHE A 112 14.13 5.79 -3.79
N ASN A 113 13.97 6.47 -4.92
CA ASN A 113 14.89 7.53 -5.32
C ASN A 113 14.98 8.64 -4.27
N SER A 114 13.92 8.87 -3.52
CA SER A 114 13.90 9.93 -2.51
C SER A 114 14.18 9.40 -1.11
N TRP A 115 14.35 8.09 -0.96
CA TRP A 115 14.53 7.48 0.36
C TRP A 115 15.92 7.78 0.88
N LYS A 116 16.02 8.24 2.13
CA LYS A 116 17.28 8.57 2.75
C LYS A 116 17.55 7.76 4.03
N GLY A 117 16.67 6.82 4.34
CA GLY A 117 16.83 5.99 5.51
C GLY A 117 17.74 4.80 5.24
N GLU A 118 17.69 3.84 6.11
CA GLU A 118 18.52 2.65 6.00
C GLU A 118 18.15 1.82 4.78
N VAL A 119 19.13 1.11 4.25
CA VAL A 119 18.97 0.27 3.09
C VAL A 119 19.59 -1.08 3.41
N GLU A 120 18.87 -2.14 3.02
CA GLU A 120 19.31 -3.51 3.25
C GLU A 120 19.54 -4.15 1.88
N ARG A 121 20.51 -5.05 1.77
CA ARG A 121 20.77 -5.76 0.53
C ARG A 121 20.72 -7.27 0.71
#